data_9d1222f37789083b45e356b34ef951e2
#
_entry.id   9d1222f37789083b45e356b34ef951e2
#
_cell.length_a   1.000
_cell.length_b   1.000
_cell.length_c   1.000
_cell.angle_alpha   90.00
_cell.angle_beta   90.00
_cell.angle_gamma   90.00
#
_symmetry.space_group_name_H-M   'P 1'
#
loop_
_entity.id
_entity.type
_entity.pdbx_description
1 polymer ?
#
loop_
_entity_poly.entity_id
_entity_poly.type
_entity_poly.pdbx_seq_one_letter_code
_entity_poly.pdbx_strand_id
1 'polypeptide(L)'
;MELKNNTIIITGGTSGIGLAFANELLKRGNKVIVVGRNQETIDKITKDNKGLIGLRGNISNADSVRKIAAFINENYPEANILINSAGIMRPFKMLDENVDLEQATSEVETNLNGTIWITKALLPQFSKQREAMIVTVSSGLSYVTSPIQPVYSATKAGVHMFTDALRIQLKKSNKNIHVMELVPPLVAETNLEPNMQKRGPNMSLKTLVKHGIKGMEKNKKRVVPGFSKFMRFAGKYFPDFLPNLMAKE
;
A
#
# COMPACT_ATOMS: atom_id res chain seq x y z
N MET A 1 -3.47 11.48 15.19
CA MET A 1 -2.38 10.64 15.75
C MET A 1 -1.06 11.38 15.67
N GLU A 2 -0.27 11.38 16.73
CA GLU A 2 1.10 11.87 16.67
C GLU A 2 2.01 10.81 16.03
N LEU A 3 2.86 11.21 15.08
CA LEU A 3 3.77 10.32 14.38
C LEU A 3 5.18 10.36 14.96
N LYS A 4 5.28 10.07 16.27
CA LYS A 4 6.51 9.96 17.04
C LYS A 4 6.36 8.85 18.08
N ASN A 5 7.43 8.11 18.35
CA ASN A 5 7.45 7.02 19.34
C ASN A 5 6.44 5.88 19.05
N ASN A 6 6.06 5.68 17.78
CA ASN A 6 5.25 4.54 17.36
C ASN A 6 6.13 3.39 16.87
N THR A 7 5.59 2.17 16.89
CA THR A 7 6.17 1.02 16.21
C THR A 7 5.35 0.72 14.97
N ILE A 8 5.98 0.85 13.80
CA ILE A 8 5.34 0.91 12.50
C ILE A 8 5.77 -0.27 11.64
N ILE A 9 4.82 -0.98 11.06
CA ILE A 9 5.06 -2.07 10.12
C ILE A 9 4.72 -1.57 8.71
N ILE A 10 5.64 -1.76 7.76
CA ILE A 10 5.45 -1.35 6.36
C ILE A 10 5.67 -2.54 5.44
N THR A 11 4.62 -3.06 4.83
CA THR A 11 4.74 -4.07 3.79
C THR A 11 5.21 -3.43 2.49
N GLY A 12 6.12 -4.10 1.75
CA GLY A 12 6.77 -3.49 0.58
C GLY A 12 7.67 -2.31 0.97
N GLY A 13 8.17 -2.29 2.21
CA GLY A 13 9.02 -1.23 2.74
C GLY A 13 10.46 -1.23 2.22
N THR A 14 10.80 -2.15 1.30
CA THR A 14 12.15 -2.29 0.76
C THR A 14 12.42 -1.46 -0.50
N SER A 15 11.41 -0.79 -1.05
CA SER A 15 11.55 0.06 -2.24
C SER A 15 10.42 1.08 -2.37
N GLY A 16 10.54 1.99 -3.32
CA GLY A 16 9.49 2.89 -3.77
C GLY A 16 8.76 3.64 -2.64
N ILE A 17 7.44 3.63 -2.69
CA ILE A 17 6.58 4.36 -1.73
C ILE A 17 6.81 3.87 -0.30
N GLY A 18 6.88 2.54 -0.10
CA GLY A 18 7.06 1.95 1.23
C GLY A 18 8.37 2.37 1.88
N LEU A 19 9.49 2.32 1.16
CA LEU A 19 10.80 2.74 1.66
C LEU A 19 10.86 4.25 1.93
N ALA A 20 10.22 5.05 1.08
CA ALA A 20 10.16 6.49 1.27
C ALA A 20 9.38 6.87 2.56
N PHE A 21 8.26 6.16 2.85
CA PHE A 21 7.57 6.29 4.14
C PHE A 21 8.43 5.80 5.31
N ALA A 22 9.11 4.66 5.15
CA ALA A 22 9.97 4.10 6.19
C ALA A 22 11.04 5.11 6.63
N ASN A 23 11.73 5.71 5.69
CA ASN A 23 12.77 6.69 5.95
C ASN A 23 12.25 7.97 6.61
N GLU A 24 11.11 8.48 6.15
CA GLU A 24 10.50 9.68 6.73
C GLU A 24 10.01 9.43 8.16
N LEU A 25 9.37 8.28 8.41
CA LEU A 25 8.87 7.92 9.73
C LEU A 25 9.98 7.58 10.71
N LEU A 26 11.08 6.96 10.25
CA LEU A 26 12.27 6.74 11.05
C LEU A 26 12.89 8.07 11.53
N LYS A 27 13.04 9.05 10.63
CA LYS A 27 13.54 10.40 10.97
C LYS A 27 12.69 11.12 12.00
N ARG A 28 11.43 10.75 12.14
CA ARG A 28 10.49 11.31 13.12
C ARG A 28 10.57 10.63 14.50
N GLY A 29 11.50 9.70 14.68
CA GLY A 29 11.72 9.02 15.96
C GLY A 29 10.76 7.85 16.20
N ASN A 30 10.27 7.20 15.14
CA ASN A 30 9.51 5.96 15.24
C ASN A 30 10.43 4.75 15.09
N LYS A 31 10.05 3.61 15.66
CA LYS A 31 10.57 2.29 15.34
C LYS A 31 9.91 1.81 14.05
N VAL A 32 10.67 1.46 13.03
CA VAL A 32 10.12 1.11 11.72
C VAL A 32 10.60 -0.27 11.27
N ILE A 33 9.64 -1.17 11.05
CA ILE A 33 9.85 -2.53 10.58
C ILE A 33 9.39 -2.60 9.13
N VAL A 34 10.30 -2.93 8.23
CA VAL A 34 10.02 -3.09 6.80
C VAL A 34 9.94 -4.56 6.44
N VAL A 35 8.85 -4.95 5.80
CA VAL A 35 8.62 -6.33 5.34
C VAL A 35 8.89 -6.42 3.84
N GLY A 36 9.73 -7.36 3.45
CA GLY A 36 10.08 -7.63 2.05
C GLY A 36 10.40 -9.11 1.80
N ARG A 37 10.46 -9.51 0.52
CA ARG A 37 10.68 -10.91 0.12
C ARG A 37 12.16 -11.28 -0.03
N ASN A 38 12.97 -10.34 -0.49
CA ASN A 38 14.38 -10.57 -0.82
C ASN A 38 15.28 -10.14 0.34
N GLN A 39 16.04 -11.10 0.90
CA GLN A 39 16.93 -10.86 2.05
C GLN A 39 18.05 -9.88 1.70
N GLU A 40 18.68 -10.03 0.54
CA GLU A 40 19.79 -9.16 0.12
C GLU A 40 19.34 -7.69 0.02
N THR A 41 18.13 -7.47 -0.51
CA THR A 41 17.54 -6.13 -0.56
C THR A 41 17.28 -5.58 0.85
N ILE A 42 16.78 -6.42 1.76
CA ILE A 42 16.56 -6.04 3.17
C ILE A 42 17.88 -5.65 3.82
N ASP A 43 18.91 -6.49 3.69
CA ASP A 43 20.24 -6.25 4.28
C ASP A 43 20.86 -4.96 3.76
N LYS A 44 20.73 -4.73 2.45
CA LYS A 44 21.20 -3.49 1.83
C LYS A 44 20.50 -2.25 2.41
N ILE A 45 19.16 -2.23 2.42
CA ILE A 45 18.43 -1.04 2.87
C ILE A 45 18.59 -0.78 4.37
N THR A 46 18.72 -1.82 5.20
CA THR A 46 18.96 -1.66 6.65
C THR A 46 20.38 -1.16 6.93
N LYS A 47 21.37 -1.56 6.12
CA LYS A 47 22.73 -1.01 6.16
C LYS A 47 22.75 0.47 5.76
N ASP A 48 22.06 0.83 4.68
CA ASP A 48 22.02 2.18 4.13
C ASP A 48 21.18 3.14 4.99
N ASN A 49 20.19 2.62 5.72
CA ASN A 49 19.26 3.40 6.57
C ASN A 49 19.31 2.86 8.01
N LYS A 50 20.34 3.27 8.76
CA LYS A 50 20.54 2.83 10.15
C LYS A 50 19.30 3.10 11.00
N GLY A 51 18.82 2.05 11.67
CA GLY A 51 17.63 2.08 12.52
C GLY A 51 16.37 1.47 11.89
N LEU A 52 16.37 1.17 10.58
CA LEU A 52 15.35 0.32 10.00
C LEU A 52 15.53 -1.13 10.45
N ILE A 53 14.43 -1.79 10.76
CA ILE A 53 14.37 -3.21 11.09
C ILE A 53 13.84 -3.96 9.88
N GLY A 54 14.63 -4.89 9.35
CA GLY A 54 14.24 -5.72 8.22
C GLY A 54 13.56 -7.00 8.67
N LEU A 55 12.43 -7.34 8.07
CA LEU A 55 11.74 -8.62 8.28
C LEU A 55 11.48 -9.28 6.93
N ARG A 56 12.08 -10.46 6.72
CA ARG A 56 11.79 -11.25 5.53
C ARG A 56 10.41 -11.88 5.62
N GLY A 57 9.59 -11.66 4.59
CA GLY A 57 8.28 -12.27 4.49
C GLY A 57 7.59 -11.99 3.16
N ASN A 58 6.72 -12.91 2.75
CA ASN A 58 5.93 -12.83 1.54
C ASN A 58 4.45 -12.68 1.88
N ILE A 59 3.87 -11.50 1.64
CA ILE A 59 2.45 -11.27 1.94
C ILE A 59 1.49 -11.94 0.96
N SER A 60 1.95 -12.43 -0.20
CA SER A 60 1.13 -13.22 -1.13
C SER A 60 0.99 -14.70 -0.71
N ASN A 61 1.48 -15.06 0.48
CA ASN A 61 1.38 -16.39 1.04
C ASN A 61 0.84 -16.31 2.48
N ALA A 62 -0.29 -16.98 2.74
CA ALA A 62 -0.99 -16.90 4.02
C ALA A 62 -0.15 -17.43 5.20
N ASP A 63 0.65 -18.50 5.00
CA ASP A 63 1.51 -19.06 6.05
C ASP A 63 2.65 -18.11 6.39
N SER A 64 3.23 -17.44 5.38
CA SER A 64 4.22 -16.39 5.60
C SER A 64 3.62 -15.21 6.38
N VAL A 65 2.38 -14.82 6.08
CA VAL A 65 1.67 -13.77 6.84
C VAL A 65 1.45 -14.16 8.28
N ARG A 66 1.08 -15.43 8.57
CA ARG A 66 0.96 -15.92 9.95
C ARG A 66 2.30 -15.83 10.70
N LYS A 67 3.40 -16.20 10.04
CA LYS A 67 4.76 -16.10 10.63
C LYS A 67 5.16 -14.64 10.88
N ILE A 68 4.89 -13.73 9.94
CA ILE A 68 5.12 -12.29 10.12
C ILE A 68 4.34 -11.79 11.34
N ALA A 69 3.04 -12.08 11.43
CA ALA A 69 2.20 -11.62 12.52
C ALA A 69 2.63 -12.20 13.88
N ALA A 70 2.97 -13.48 13.94
CA ALA A 70 3.49 -14.11 15.14
C ALA A 70 4.78 -13.41 15.62
N PHE A 71 5.74 -13.23 14.72
CA PHE A 71 6.99 -12.52 15.01
C PHE A 71 6.76 -11.09 15.53
N ILE A 72 5.85 -10.34 14.90
CA ILE A 72 5.50 -8.98 15.34
C ILE A 72 4.84 -9.00 16.72
N ASN A 73 3.90 -9.91 16.96
CA ASN A 73 3.22 -10.02 18.25
C ASN A 73 4.18 -10.35 19.40
N GLU A 74 5.18 -11.20 19.15
CA GLU A 74 6.15 -11.63 20.13
C GLU A 74 7.22 -10.57 20.42
N ASN A 75 7.78 -9.95 19.36
CA ASN A 75 8.96 -9.10 19.48
C ASN A 75 8.62 -7.59 19.55
N TYR A 76 7.42 -7.21 19.09
CA TYR A 76 6.95 -5.81 18.99
C TYR A 76 5.48 -5.70 19.43
N PRO A 77 5.15 -6.10 20.67
CA PRO A 77 3.76 -6.07 21.17
C PRO A 77 3.16 -4.66 21.18
N GLU A 78 4.00 -3.62 21.18
CA GLU A 78 3.61 -2.21 21.11
C GLU A 78 3.28 -1.73 19.68
N ALA A 79 3.48 -2.56 18.65
CA ALA A 79 3.24 -2.14 17.27
C ALA A 79 1.78 -1.69 17.07
N ASN A 80 1.63 -0.49 16.50
CA ASN A 80 0.35 0.21 16.43
C ASN A 80 0.04 0.84 15.06
N ILE A 81 0.99 0.85 14.11
CA ILE A 81 0.74 1.37 12.76
C ILE A 81 1.11 0.31 11.71
N LEU A 82 0.18 0.06 10.78
CA LEU A 82 0.42 -0.75 9.59
C LEU A 82 0.29 0.11 8.34
N ILE A 83 1.31 0.11 7.49
CA ILE A 83 1.24 0.70 6.14
C ILE A 83 1.30 -0.43 5.12
N ASN A 84 0.17 -0.73 4.50
CA ASN A 84 0.04 -1.67 3.40
C ASN A 84 0.48 -1.00 2.09
N SER A 85 1.78 -1.12 1.75
CA SER A 85 2.37 -0.53 0.55
C SER A 85 2.91 -1.56 -0.44
N ALA A 86 2.93 -2.84 -0.07
CA ALA A 86 3.32 -3.88 -1.01
C ALA A 86 2.34 -3.96 -2.18
N GLY A 87 2.88 -4.05 -3.38
CA GLY A 87 2.10 -4.18 -4.60
C GLY A 87 2.99 -4.46 -5.79
N ILE A 88 2.44 -5.15 -6.76
CA ILE A 88 3.02 -5.41 -8.07
C ILE A 88 2.05 -4.94 -9.15
N MET A 89 2.56 -4.60 -10.31
CA MET A 89 1.80 -4.22 -11.48
C MET A 89 2.41 -4.89 -12.71
N ARG A 90 1.59 -5.61 -13.46
CA ARG A 90 2.01 -6.37 -14.64
C ARG A 90 1.06 -6.05 -15.79
N PRO A 91 1.50 -5.24 -16.75
CA PRO A 91 0.69 -5.01 -17.96
C PRO A 91 0.66 -6.29 -18.80
N PHE A 92 -0.52 -6.71 -19.21
CA PHE A 92 -0.70 -7.80 -20.16
C PHE A 92 -2.06 -7.69 -20.86
N LYS A 93 -2.20 -8.36 -22.01
CA LYS A 93 -3.46 -8.49 -22.71
C LYS A 93 -4.09 -9.84 -22.37
N MET A 94 -5.40 -9.87 -22.14
CA MET A 94 -6.12 -11.11 -21.79
C MET A 94 -6.03 -12.20 -22.89
N LEU A 95 -5.72 -11.80 -24.14
CA LEU A 95 -5.49 -12.71 -25.25
C LEU A 95 -4.01 -13.11 -25.40
N ASP A 96 -3.13 -12.76 -24.48
CA ASP A 96 -1.72 -13.13 -24.52
C ASP A 96 -1.55 -14.57 -24.02
N GLU A 97 -1.33 -15.49 -24.94
CA GLU A 97 -1.17 -16.93 -24.68
C GLU A 97 0.09 -17.27 -23.87
N ASN A 98 1.04 -16.33 -23.74
CA ASN A 98 2.25 -16.53 -22.91
C ASN A 98 2.01 -16.20 -21.42
N VAL A 99 0.84 -15.71 -21.06
CA VAL A 99 0.47 -15.41 -19.69
C VAL A 99 -0.42 -16.52 -19.14
N ASP A 100 0.15 -17.37 -18.27
CA ASP A 100 -0.62 -18.42 -17.59
C ASP A 100 -1.59 -17.88 -16.53
N LEU A 101 -2.46 -18.74 -15.99
CA LEU A 101 -3.50 -18.34 -15.03
C LEU A 101 -2.92 -17.80 -13.73
N GLU A 102 -1.82 -18.38 -13.24
CA GLU A 102 -1.13 -17.99 -12.02
C GLU A 102 -0.47 -16.61 -12.21
N GLN A 103 0.16 -16.38 -13.33
CA GLN A 103 0.73 -15.08 -13.70
C GLN A 103 -0.36 -14.00 -13.80
N ALA A 104 -1.47 -14.32 -14.45
CA ALA A 104 -2.60 -13.41 -14.64
C ALA A 104 -3.21 -12.97 -13.31
N THR A 105 -3.21 -13.84 -12.28
CA THR A 105 -3.80 -13.55 -10.96
C THR A 105 -2.79 -13.20 -9.87
N SER A 106 -1.49 -13.18 -10.16
CA SER A 106 -0.43 -12.90 -9.17
C SER A 106 -0.55 -11.54 -8.46
N GLU A 107 -1.18 -10.57 -9.12
CA GLU A 107 -1.50 -9.25 -8.53
C GLU A 107 -2.63 -9.37 -7.49
N VAL A 108 -3.59 -10.28 -7.67
CA VAL A 108 -4.66 -10.53 -6.70
C VAL A 108 -4.06 -11.04 -5.40
N GLU A 109 -3.13 -12.01 -5.49
CA GLU A 109 -2.45 -12.58 -4.32
C GLU A 109 -1.66 -11.53 -3.54
N THR A 110 -0.91 -10.68 -4.25
CA THR A 110 -0.05 -9.69 -3.59
C THR A 110 -0.84 -8.46 -3.14
N ASN A 111 -1.58 -7.82 -4.05
CA ASN A 111 -2.15 -6.50 -3.82
C ASN A 111 -3.41 -6.56 -2.97
N LEU A 112 -4.26 -7.57 -3.18
CA LEU A 112 -5.56 -7.69 -2.50
C LEU A 112 -5.49 -8.68 -1.34
N ASN A 113 -5.23 -9.96 -1.60
CA ASN A 113 -5.19 -10.99 -0.57
C ASN A 113 -4.15 -10.66 0.51
N GLY A 114 -2.92 -10.30 0.10
CA GLY A 114 -1.85 -9.92 1.01
C GLY A 114 -2.23 -8.75 1.92
N THR A 115 -2.87 -7.71 1.35
CA THR A 115 -3.38 -6.56 2.13
C THR A 115 -4.45 -6.98 3.14
N ILE A 116 -5.39 -7.84 2.73
CA ILE A 116 -6.45 -8.35 3.61
C ILE A 116 -5.85 -9.22 4.73
N TRP A 117 -4.98 -10.18 4.37
CA TRP A 117 -4.42 -11.16 5.31
C TRP A 117 -3.57 -10.50 6.39
N ILE A 118 -2.60 -9.64 6.02
CA ILE A 118 -1.75 -8.98 7.01
C ILE A 118 -2.54 -8.03 7.91
N THR A 119 -3.53 -7.33 7.34
CA THR A 119 -4.44 -6.49 8.13
C THR A 119 -5.20 -7.33 9.14
N LYS A 120 -5.84 -8.42 8.70
CA LYS A 120 -6.59 -9.33 9.57
C LYS A 120 -5.73 -9.93 10.67
N ALA A 121 -4.49 -10.34 10.33
CA ALA A 121 -3.58 -10.97 11.26
C ALA A 121 -3.08 -10.04 12.38
N LEU A 122 -2.91 -8.74 12.09
CA LEU A 122 -2.44 -7.74 13.07
C LEU A 122 -3.57 -7.02 13.82
N LEU A 123 -4.82 -7.11 13.36
CA LEU A 123 -5.96 -6.44 14.02
C LEU A 123 -6.13 -6.81 15.51
N PRO A 124 -5.97 -8.08 15.96
CA PRO A 124 -6.10 -8.43 17.36
C PRO A 124 -5.10 -7.67 18.25
N GLN A 125 -3.85 -7.51 17.79
CA GLN A 125 -2.82 -6.73 18.49
C GLN A 125 -3.16 -5.25 18.50
N PHE A 126 -3.52 -4.68 17.35
CA PHE A 126 -3.86 -3.26 17.21
C PHE A 126 -5.09 -2.87 18.04
N SER A 127 -6.03 -3.80 18.23
CA SER A 127 -7.22 -3.57 19.05
C SER A 127 -6.93 -3.42 20.55
N LYS A 128 -5.73 -3.79 20.99
CA LYS A 128 -5.24 -3.64 22.37
C LYS A 128 -4.46 -2.34 22.60
N GLN A 129 -4.08 -1.65 21.51
CA GLN A 129 -3.33 -0.41 21.61
C GLN A 129 -4.24 0.76 21.99
N ARG A 130 -3.67 1.73 22.70
CA ARG A 130 -4.39 2.98 23.06
C ARG A 130 -4.89 3.71 21.82
N GLU A 131 -4.07 3.73 20.78
CA GLU A 131 -4.38 4.28 19.45
C GLU A 131 -3.61 3.51 18.41
N ALA A 132 -4.27 3.15 17.32
CA ALA A 132 -3.65 2.46 16.20
C ALA A 132 -4.07 3.05 14.84
N MET A 133 -3.30 2.76 13.80
CA MET A 133 -3.61 3.21 12.45
C MET A 133 -3.31 2.13 11.41
N ILE A 134 -4.19 2.02 10.43
CA ILE A 134 -3.98 1.21 9.21
C ILE A 134 -4.03 2.15 8.02
N VAL A 135 -2.96 2.17 7.24
CA VAL A 135 -2.86 2.90 5.98
C VAL A 135 -2.82 1.89 4.85
N THR A 136 -3.71 2.02 3.88
CA THR A 136 -3.68 1.23 2.64
C THR A 136 -3.28 2.09 1.46
N VAL A 137 -2.34 1.62 0.65
CA VAL A 137 -1.93 2.30 -0.58
C VAL A 137 -2.69 1.69 -1.75
N SER A 138 -3.72 2.39 -2.22
CA SER A 138 -4.47 2.04 -3.44
C SER A 138 -3.84 2.66 -4.68
N SER A 139 -4.61 3.20 -5.59
CA SER A 139 -4.16 3.87 -6.82
C SER A 139 -5.27 4.76 -7.37
N GLY A 140 -4.94 5.75 -8.22
CA GLY A 140 -5.92 6.39 -9.08
C GLY A 140 -6.73 5.40 -9.92
N LEU A 141 -6.12 4.27 -10.30
CA LEU A 141 -6.78 3.16 -11.01
C LEU A 141 -7.80 2.39 -10.17
N SER A 142 -8.00 2.74 -8.90
CA SER A 142 -9.16 2.25 -8.13
C SER A 142 -10.48 2.94 -8.50
N TYR A 143 -10.42 4.04 -9.23
CA TYR A 143 -11.59 4.82 -9.67
C TYR A 143 -11.89 4.70 -11.15
N VAL A 144 -10.88 4.39 -11.96
CA VAL A 144 -10.98 4.18 -13.40
C VAL A 144 -10.14 2.97 -13.78
N THR A 145 -10.61 2.16 -14.73
CA THR A 145 -9.84 1.01 -15.19
C THR A 145 -8.78 1.41 -16.21
N SER A 146 -7.73 0.61 -16.31
CA SER A 146 -6.75 0.68 -17.38
C SER A 146 -6.83 -0.60 -18.21
N PRO A 147 -7.10 -0.52 -19.53
CA PRO A 147 -7.18 -1.70 -20.39
C PRO A 147 -5.87 -2.50 -20.48
N ILE A 148 -4.73 -1.85 -20.29
CA ILE A 148 -3.42 -2.52 -20.29
C ILE A 148 -3.02 -3.09 -18.93
N GLN A 149 -3.78 -2.81 -17.87
CA GLN A 149 -3.55 -3.28 -16.50
C GLN A 149 -4.88 -3.71 -15.87
N PRO A 150 -5.61 -4.66 -16.47
CA PRO A 150 -6.97 -4.98 -16.05
C PRO A 150 -7.00 -5.54 -14.63
N VAL A 151 -6.10 -6.45 -14.30
CA VAL A 151 -6.06 -7.09 -12.98
C VAL A 151 -5.54 -6.13 -11.92
N TYR A 152 -4.52 -5.31 -12.22
CA TYR A 152 -4.07 -4.27 -11.31
C TYR A 152 -5.20 -3.32 -10.91
N SER A 153 -5.94 -2.80 -11.89
CA SER A 153 -7.09 -1.91 -11.65
C SER A 153 -8.13 -2.59 -10.75
N ALA A 154 -8.47 -3.85 -11.04
CA ALA A 154 -9.40 -4.65 -10.23
C ALA A 154 -8.89 -4.82 -8.78
N THR A 155 -7.60 -5.14 -8.59
CA THR A 155 -7.02 -5.29 -7.23
C THR A 155 -7.06 -3.98 -6.45
N LYS A 156 -6.77 -2.85 -7.10
CA LYS A 156 -6.77 -1.54 -6.45
C LYS A 156 -8.18 -1.03 -6.15
N ALA A 157 -9.18 -1.36 -7.00
CA ALA A 157 -10.58 -1.16 -6.69
C ALA A 157 -11.03 -2.04 -5.50
N GLY A 158 -10.59 -3.31 -5.44
CA GLY A 158 -10.83 -4.20 -4.32
C GLY A 158 -10.23 -3.66 -3.00
N VAL A 159 -8.98 -3.18 -3.02
CA VAL A 159 -8.34 -2.54 -1.85
C VAL A 159 -9.10 -1.29 -1.41
N HIS A 160 -9.57 -0.47 -2.35
CA HIS A 160 -10.39 0.71 -2.06
C HIS A 160 -11.66 0.33 -1.30
N MET A 161 -12.45 -0.61 -1.83
CA MET A 161 -13.70 -1.08 -1.22
C MET A 161 -13.46 -1.77 0.11
N PHE A 162 -12.43 -2.62 0.21
CA PHE A 162 -12.02 -3.25 1.47
C PHE A 162 -11.68 -2.22 2.54
N THR A 163 -10.93 -1.18 2.19
CA THR A 163 -10.53 -0.12 3.12
C THR A 163 -11.72 0.66 3.67
N ASP A 164 -12.71 0.94 2.83
CA ASP A 164 -13.93 1.64 3.27
C ASP A 164 -14.77 0.76 4.19
N ALA A 165 -14.95 -0.52 3.84
CA ALA A 165 -15.66 -1.48 4.68
C ALA A 165 -14.98 -1.68 6.04
N LEU A 166 -13.65 -1.86 6.05
CA LEU A 166 -12.84 -2.00 7.27
C LEU A 166 -13.01 -0.79 8.20
N ARG A 167 -12.97 0.42 7.64
CA ARG A 167 -13.16 1.67 8.40
C ARG A 167 -14.52 1.71 9.09
N ILE A 168 -15.58 1.29 8.39
CA ILE A 168 -16.93 1.26 8.95
C ILE A 168 -17.05 0.22 10.06
N GLN A 169 -16.49 -0.98 9.86
CA GLN A 169 -16.50 -2.05 10.87
C GLN A 169 -15.76 -1.61 12.15
N LEU A 170 -14.56 -1.07 12.02
CA LEU A 170 -13.74 -0.66 13.16
C LEU A 170 -14.36 0.52 13.92
N LYS A 171 -15.00 1.46 13.21
CA LYS A 171 -15.77 2.54 13.86
C LYS A 171 -16.93 1.99 14.70
N LYS A 172 -17.66 0.97 14.20
CA LYS A 172 -18.77 0.35 14.93
C LYS A 172 -18.31 -0.47 16.14
N SER A 173 -17.10 -1.00 16.11
CA SER A 173 -16.53 -1.79 17.22
C SER A 173 -15.96 -0.95 18.37
N ASN A 174 -16.09 0.37 18.33
CA ASN A 174 -15.55 1.32 19.32
C ASN A 174 -14.04 1.15 19.58
N LYS A 175 -13.29 0.64 18.61
CA LYS A 175 -11.83 0.55 18.70
C LYS A 175 -11.18 1.82 18.16
N ASN A 176 -10.19 2.33 18.88
CA ASN A 176 -9.45 3.51 18.46
C ASN A 176 -8.40 3.16 17.39
N ILE A 177 -8.89 2.63 16.24
CA ILE A 177 -8.08 2.28 15.08
C ILE A 177 -8.50 3.16 13.91
N HIS A 178 -7.62 4.07 13.51
CA HIS A 178 -7.83 4.91 12.33
C HIS A 178 -7.51 4.13 11.05
N VAL A 179 -8.35 4.27 10.03
CA VAL A 179 -8.13 3.64 8.73
C VAL A 179 -8.06 4.73 7.66
N MET A 180 -6.90 4.88 7.05
CA MET A 180 -6.63 5.85 5.99
C MET A 180 -6.32 5.14 4.67
N GLU A 181 -6.90 5.62 3.60
CA GLU A 181 -6.50 5.27 2.24
C GLU A 181 -5.61 6.37 1.66
N LEU A 182 -4.45 5.99 1.14
CA LEU A 182 -3.61 6.83 0.29
C LEU A 182 -3.80 6.38 -1.17
N VAL A 183 -4.20 7.32 -2.02
CA VAL A 183 -4.51 7.07 -3.44
C VAL A 183 -3.49 7.81 -4.31
N PRO A 184 -2.30 7.25 -4.55
CA PRO A 184 -1.28 7.91 -5.36
C PRO A 184 -1.70 8.00 -6.84
N PRO A 185 -1.31 9.08 -7.54
CA PRO A 185 -1.23 9.08 -8.99
C PRO A 185 -0.03 8.25 -9.45
N LEU A 186 0.33 8.34 -10.71
CA LEU A 186 1.62 7.82 -11.18
C LEU A 186 2.76 8.53 -10.43
N VAL A 187 3.66 7.74 -9.84
CA VAL A 187 4.74 8.23 -8.99
C VAL A 187 6.07 7.97 -9.69
N ALA A 188 6.83 9.03 -9.89
CA ALA A 188 8.22 8.91 -10.33
C ALA A 188 9.04 8.11 -9.29
N GLU A 189 10.17 7.62 -9.66
CA GLU A 189 11.13 6.91 -8.80
C GLU A 189 10.58 5.61 -8.16
N THR A 190 9.52 5.01 -8.72
CA THR A 190 9.06 3.67 -8.34
C THR A 190 9.44 2.64 -9.41
N ASN A 191 9.78 1.44 -8.98
CA ASN A 191 10.08 0.32 -9.89
C ASN A 191 8.83 -0.48 -10.27
N LEU A 192 7.64 0.11 -10.12
CA LEU A 192 6.40 -0.60 -10.34
C LEU A 192 6.19 -0.88 -11.83
N GLU A 193 6.45 0.11 -12.67
CA GLU A 193 6.42 0.01 -14.14
C GLU A 193 7.38 1.06 -14.75
N PRO A 194 8.65 0.68 -15.05
CA PRO A 194 9.66 1.63 -15.53
C PRO A 194 9.29 2.34 -16.84
N ASN A 195 8.53 1.68 -17.72
CA ASN A 195 8.14 2.23 -19.03
C ASN A 195 7.02 3.27 -18.93
N MET A 196 6.19 3.22 -17.89
CA MET A 196 5.11 4.19 -17.66
C MET A 196 5.60 5.51 -17.07
N GLN A 197 6.78 5.55 -16.46
CA GLN A 197 7.34 6.78 -15.87
C GLN A 197 7.53 7.91 -16.89
N LYS A 198 7.61 7.57 -18.17
CA LYS A 198 7.73 8.54 -19.28
C LYS A 198 6.38 9.08 -19.76
N ARG A 199 5.26 8.56 -19.24
CA ARG A 199 3.89 8.88 -19.72
C ARG A 199 3.08 9.59 -18.63
N GLY A 200 2.82 10.88 -18.82
CA GLY A 200 1.85 11.65 -18.02
C GLY A 200 2.41 12.38 -16.80
N PRO A 201 1.53 13.04 -16.04
CA PRO A 201 1.89 13.87 -14.90
C PRO A 201 2.32 12.99 -13.71
N ASN A 202 3.61 12.98 -13.43
CA ASN A 202 4.21 12.24 -12.34
C ASN A 202 4.30 13.06 -11.05
N MET A 203 4.08 12.41 -9.92
CA MET A 203 4.33 12.99 -8.60
C MET A 203 5.65 12.42 -8.05
N SER A 204 6.49 13.25 -7.40
CA SER A 204 7.67 12.76 -6.71
C SER A 204 7.31 11.98 -5.45
N LEU A 205 8.12 10.98 -5.08
CA LEU A 205 7.99 10.25 -3.81
C LEU A 205 7.95 11.18 -2.61
N LYS A 206 8.83 12.19 -2.58
CA LYS A 206 8.89 13.20 -1.51
C LYS A 206 7.55 13.92 -1.33
N THR A 207 6.92 14.33 -2.43
CA THR A 207 5.62 15.02 -2.40
C THR A 207 4.50 14.08 -1.94
N LEU A 208 4.47 12.84 -2.43
CA LEU A 208 3.48 11.84 -2.02
C LEU A 208 3.58 11.54 -0.52
N VAL A 209 4.79 11.29 -0.01
CA VAL A 209 5.03 11.03 1.42
C VAL A 209 4.58 12.20 2.27
N LYS A 210 4.91 13.44 1.88
CA LYS A 210 4.43 14.66 2.58
C LYS A 210 2.90 14.70 2.68
N HIS A 211 2.19 14.37 1.61
CA HIS A 211 0.72 14.28 1.62
C HIS A 211 0.20 13.17 2.53
N GLY A 212 0.83 11.99 2.47
CA GLY A 212 0.48 10.84 3.30
C GLY A 212 0.68 11.12 4.79
N ILE A 213 1.85 11.61 5.18
CA ILE A 213 2.17 11.98 6.57
C ILE A 213 1.17 13.01 7.11
N LYS A 214 0.91 14.10 6.36
CA LYS A 214 -0.11 15.09 6.76
C LYS A 214 -1.51 14.48 6.88
N GLY A 215 -1.80 13.46 6.07
CA GLY A 215 -3.06 12.71 6.17
C GLY A 215 -3.14 11.87 7.44
N MET A 216 -2.06 11.18 7.79
CA MET A 216 -1.95 10.39 9.01
C MET A 216 -2.06 11.26 10.26
N GLU A 217 -1.29 12.35 10.37
CA GLU A 217 -1.34 13.31 11.48
C GLU A 217 -2.75 13.86 11.74
N LYS A 218 -3.52 14.08 10.64
CA LYS A 218 -4.89 14.61 10.70
C LYS A 218 -5.98 13.54 10.74
N ASN A 219 -5.63 12.29 10.91
CA ASN A 219 -6.56 11.14 10.91
C ASN A 219 -7.54 11.17 9.72
N LYS A 220 -7.04 11.55 8.51
CA LYS A 220 -7.88 11.62 7.33
C LYS A 220 -8.33 10.22 6.91
N LYS A 221 -9.59 10.10 6.49
CA LYS A 221 -10.11 8.84 5.92
C LYS A 221 -9.45 8.49 4.59
N ARG A 222 -9.10 9.51 3.79
CA ARG A 222 -8.55 9.34 2.44
C ARG A 222 -7.70 10.53 2.04
N VAL A 223 -6.57 10.25 1.40
CA VAL A 223 -5.67 11.24 0.80
C VAL A 223 -5.57 10.92 -0.69
N VAL A 224 -6.05 11.83 -1.54
CA VAL A 224 -6.09 11.69 -3.01
C VAL A 224 -5.29 12.86 -3.61
N PRO A 225 -3.96 12.77 -3.73
CA PRO A 225 -3.15 13.86 -4.23
C PRO A 225 -3.07 13.89 -5.76
N GLY A 226 -2.76 15.07 -6.33
CA GLY A 226 -2.43 15.23 -7.73
C GLY A 226 -3.51 14.74 -8.69
N PHE A 227 -3.09 14.07 -9.77
CA PHE A 227 -3.95 13.58 -10.85
C PHE A 227 -5.01 12.57 -10.39
N SER A 228 -4.79 11.84 -9.30
CA SER A 228 -5.79 10.94 -8.74
C SER A 228 -7.10 11.65 -8.34
N LYS A 229 -7.06 12.95 -8.04
CA LYS A 229 -8.29 13.74 -7.81
C LYS A 229 -9.14 13.82 -9.07
N PHE A 230 -8.50 14.06 -10.21
CA PHE A 230 -9.17 14.07 -11.50
C PHE A 230 -9.72 12.70 -11.87
N MET A 231 -8.91 11.63 -11.70
CA MET A 231 -9.36 10.24 -11.93
C MET A 231 -10.58 9.89 -11.08
N ARG A 232 -10.60 10.29 -9.82
CA ARG A 232 -11.75 10.09 -8.93
C ARG A 232 -13.00 10.82 -9.43
N PHE A 233 -12.85 12.05 -9.90
CA PHE A 233 -13.95 12.83 -10.46
C PHE A 233 -14.45 12.20 -11.77
N ALA A 234 -13.53 11.93 -12.69
CA ALA A 234 -13.86 11.36 -14.00
C ALA A 234 -14.47 9.95 -13.88
N GLY A 235 -13.93 9.08 -13.02
CA GLY A 235 -14.50 7.74 -12.80
C GLY A 235 -15.91 7.77 -12.21
N LYS A 236 -16.26 8.83 -11.47
CA LYS A 236 -17.61 8.98 -10.94
C LYS A 236 -18.62 9.49 -11.97
N TYR A 237 -18.24 10.45 -12.80
CA TYR A 237 -19.18 11.17 -13.68
C TYR A 237 -19.04 10.79 -15.16
N PHE A 238 -17.89 10.25 -15.56
CA PHE A 238 -17.55 9.89 -16.95
C PHE A 238 -16.81 8.55 -16.96
N PRO A 239 -17.43 7.44 -16.50
CA PRO A 239 -16.74 6.16 -16.25
C PRO A 239 -16.10 5.55 -17.50
N ASP A 240 -16.65 5.80 -18.69
CA ASP A 240 -16.16 5.22 -19.95
C ASP A 240 -15.14 6.12 -20.68
N PHE A 241 -15.07 7.42 -20.34
CA PHE A 241 -14.26 8.39 -21.08
C PHE A 241 -12.76 8.12 -20.94
N LEU A 242 -12.26 8.05 -19.69
CA LEU A 242 -10.83 7.82 -19.44
C LEU A 242 -10.35 6.43 -19.87
N PRO A 243 -11.08 5.34 -19.56
CA PRO A 243 -10.68 4.01 -20.04
C PRO A 243 -10.55 3.93 -21.56
N ASN A 244 -11.50 4.49 -22.29
CA ASN A 244 -11.46 4.50 -23.75
C ASN A 244 -10.33 5.39 -24.32
N LEU A 245 -9.97 6.48 -23.63
CA LEU A 245 -8.81 7.28 -24.00
C LEU A 245 -7.50 6.52 -23.78
N MET A 246 -7.38 5.81 -22.65
CA MET A 246 -6.20 4.98 -22.31
C MET A 246 -6.05 3.73 -23.20
N ALA A 247 -7.13 3.29 -23.84
CA ALA A 247 -7.10 2.13 -24.76
C ALA A 247 -6.50 2.47 -26.13
N LYS A 248 -6.37 3.75 -26.49
CA LYS A 248 -5.84 4.20 -27.79
C LYS A 248 -4.31 4.31 -27.84
N GLU A 249 -3.64 4.03 -26.73
CA GLU A 249 -2.17 4.00 -26.60
C GLU A 249 -1.63 2.56 -26.63
#